data_4171426f8e019c7b9bb50c068df751b3
#
_entry.id   4171426f8e019c7b9bb50c068df751b3
#
_cell.length_a   1.000
_cell.length_b   1.000
_cell.length_c   1.000
_cell.angle_alpha   90.00
_cell.angle_beta   90.00
_cell.angle_gamma   90.00
#
_symmetry.space_group_name_H-M   'P 1'
#
loop_
_entity.id
_entity.type
_entity.pdbx_description
1 polymer ?
#
loop_
_entity_poly.entity_id
_entity_poly.type
_entity_poly.pdbx_seq_one_letter_code
_entity_poly.pdbx_strand_id
1 'polypeptide(L)'
;MTRSSLPDAPDNTPQVIFALATGPSRAAIAIMRASGPGSDAILKALCNGRLPDPRRVSLRTLRHNGEVLDHAVALWLPGPNSYTGEDGFELHLHAGPAIIARIADALTDLGARPAEPGEFTRRAVQKGRLDLLQAEAIADLVDAETESQRKQALRQADGALSRLYDDWAQRLRLVLAHQEALIDFPDEELPQDVEDGLIEELSKLQTEMSAHLQDNRGELMRQGLTVVIAGSPNVGKSSLLNALSGTDAAIVTHRAGTTRDAIALDWVLDGVRLRLIDTAGLRETEDEIEAEGIRRALFHVKQADVVLHLIGPDESLDTLSGQEIPIRTKIDIAPAPPGMLGISTQSGEGLAALRQILSERVAELMAGSAAPPLTRARHRAGIQEAVTHLDHARTATWPELRGEELRLSMLALGRLTGRVDVESLLDAIFGQFCIGK
;
A
#
# COMPACT_ATOMS: atom_id res chain seq x y z
N MET A 1 -45.06 31.17 -4.65
CA MET A 1 -44.86 29.73 -4.52
C MET A 1 -43.87 29.29 -5.60
N THR A 2 -42.59 29.44 -5.35
CA THR A 2 -41.49 29.04 -6.23
C THR A 2 -41.05 27.64 -5.86
N ARG A 3 -41.25 26.69 -6.75
CA ARG A 3 -40.72 25.32 -6.59
C ARG A 3 -39.22 25.37 -6.72
N SER A 4 -38.53 25.06 -5.59
CA SER A 4 -37.11 24.77 -5.59
C SER A 4 -36.92 23.44 -6.32
N SER A 5 -36.28 23.48 -7.49
CA SER A 5 -35.78 22.29 -8.18
C SER A 5 -34.60 21.73 -7.38
N LEU A 6 -34.74 20.51 -6.93
CA LEU A 6 -33.62 19.70 -6.46
C LEU A 6 -32.59 19.57 -7.60
N PRO A 7 -31.28 19.58 -7.34
CA PRO A 7 -30.29 19.29 -8.37
C PRO A 7 -30.51 17.88 -8.89
N ASP A 8 -30.52 17.75 -10.23
CA ASP A 8 -30.61 16.47 -10.93
C ASP A 8 -29.51 15.52 -10.39
N ALA A 9 -29.89 14.27 -10.15
CA ALA A 9 -28.95 13.20 -9.85
C ALA A 9 -27.88 13.16 -10.95
N PRO A 10 -26.60 12.90 -10.62
CA PRO A 10 -25.53 12.88 -11.60
C PRO A 10 -25.88 11.88 -12.71
N ASP A 11 -25.85 12.38 -13.94
CA ASP A 11 -26.06 11.58 -15.15
C ASP A 11 -25.00 10.46 -15.18
N ASN A 12 -25.43 9.24 -14.91
CA ASN A 12 -24.59 8.06 -14.77
C ASN A 12 -24.13 7.52 -16.14
N THR A 13 -24.19 8.36 -17.18
CA THR A 13 -23.70 8.00 -18.52
C THR A 13 -22.17 7.90 -18.49
N PRO A 14 -21.57 6.81 -18.99
CA PRO A 14 -20.12 6.67 -19.04
C PRO A 14 -19.50 7.80 -19.87
N GLN A 15 -18.82 8.73 -19.21
CA GLN A 15 -18.21 9.89 -19.84
C GLN A 15 -16.70 9.67 -20.00
N VAL A 16 -16.11 10.24 -21.06
CA VAL A 16 -14.65 10.24 -21.21
C VAL A 16 -14.02 11.06 -20.10
N ILE A 17 -13.09 10.45 -19.41
CA ILE A 17 -12.26 11.10 -18.39
C ILE A 17 -10.85 11.38 -18.92
N PHE A 18 -10.22 12.44 -18.43
CA PHE A 18 -8.84 12.72 -18.74
C PHE A 18 -8.05 13.19 -17.52
N ALA A 19 -6.73 12.96 -17.52
CA ALA A 19 -5.84 13.50 -16.52
C ALA A 19 -4.39 13.58 -17.02
N LEU A 20 -3.61 14.44 -16.37
CA LEU A 20 -2.15 14.43 -16.49
C LEU A 20 -1.61 13.20 -15.76
N ALA A 21 -0.99 12.29 -16.50
CA ALA A 21 -0.44 11.04 -15.95
C ALA A 21 1.02 11.18 -15.46
N THR A 22 1.71 12.25 -15.84
CA THR A 22 3.06 12.59 -15.36
C THR A 22 2.99 13.55 -14.17
N GLY A 23 4.02 13.52 -13.32
CA GLY A 23 4.12 14.47 -12.20
C GLY A 23 4.13 15.94 -12.66
N PRO A 24 3.74 16.88 -11.79
CA PRO A 24 3.61 18.31 -12.14
C PRO A 24 4.95 19.05 -12.22
N SER A 25 6.08 18.36 -12.03
CA SER A 25 7.41 18.95 -12.11
C SER A 25 7.80 19.33 -13.55
N ARG A 26 8.70 20.32 -13.71
CA ARG A 26 9.25 20.69 -15.02
C ARG A 26 9.90 19.49 -15.69
N ALA A 27 9.39 19.12 -16.86
CA ALA A 27 9.91 18.03 -17.69
C ALA A 27 9.88 18.44 -19.16
N ALA A 28 10.51 17.68 -20.04
CA ALA A 28 10.41 17.90 -21.48
C ALA A 28 9.07 17.39 -22.04
N ILE A 29 8.54 16.32 -21.45
CA ILE A 29 7.32 15.62 -21.90
C ILE A 29 6.32 15.54 -20.77
N ALA A 30 5.07 15.82 -21.08
CA ALA A 30 3.88 15.57 -20.25
C ALA A 30 2.94 14.59 -20.96
N ILE A 31 2.39 13.63 -20.24
CA ILE A 31 1.46 12.65 -20.78
C ILE A 31 0.05 13.00 -20.28
N MET A 32 -0.83 13.37 -21.20
CA MET A 32 -2.26 13.48 -20.95
C MET A 32 -2.94 12.19 -21.37
N ARG A 33 -3.60 11.53 -20.43
CA ARG A 33 -4.34 10.28 -20.67
C ARG A 33 -5.84 10.54 -20.68
N ALA A 34 -6.57 9.86 -21.56
CA ALA A 34 -8.03 9.85 -21.58
C ALA A 34 -8.55 8.42 -21.72
N SER A 35 -9.74 8.17 -21.15
CA SER A 35 -10.42 6.87 -21.23
C SER A 35 -11.93 7.03 -21.12
N GLY A 36 -12.66 6.21 -21.86
CA GLY A 36 -14.11 6.16 -21.86
C GLY A 36 -14.73 6.09 -23.25
N PRO A 37 -16.04 5.79 -23.34
CA PRO A 37 -16.77 5.77 -24.58
C PRO A 37 -16.71 7.12 -25.30
N GLY A 38 -16.37 7.14 -26.60
CA GLY A 38 -16.22 8.36 -27.39
C GLY A 38 -14.80 8.94 -27.40
N SER A 39 -13.82 8.27 -26.75
CA SER A 39 -12.40 8.66 -26.81
C SER A 39 -11.86 8.73 -28.24
N ASP A 40 -12.34 7.86 -29.14
CA ASP A 40 -12.02 7.88 -30.57
C ASP A 40 -12.45 9.17 -31.26
N ALA A 41 -13.67 9.64 -30.99
CA ALA A 41 -14.21 10.86 -31.56
C ALA A 41 -13.42 12.09 -31.09
N ILE A 42 -13.10 12.17 -29.81
CA ILE A 42 -12.28 13.25 -29.23
C ILE A 42 -10.88 13.27 -29.85
N LEU A 43 -10.20 12.12 -29.87
CA LEU A 43 -8.86 12.02 -30.44
C LEU A 43 -8.86 12.36 -31.94
N LYS A 44 -9.88 11.91 -32.68
CA LYS A 44 -10.05 12.22 -34.09
C LYS A 44 -10.24 13.72 -34.33
N ALA A 45 -11.04 14.41 -33.48
CA ALA A 45 -11.24 15.86 -33.55
C ALA A 45 -9.91 16.60 -33.33
N LEU A 46 -9.14 16.24 -32.29
CA LEU A 46 -7.84 16.85 -32.02
C LEU A 46 -6.80 16.60 -33.12
N CYS A 47 -6.89 15.44 -33.81
CA CYS A 47 -5.96 15.03 -34.89
C CYS A 47 -6.45 15.44 -36.28
N ASN A 48 -7.22 16.52 -36.43
CA ASN A 48 -7.70 17.05 -37.70
C ASN A 48 -8.49 16.00 -38.51
N GLY A 49 -9.39 15.28 -37.87
CA GLY A 49 -10.26 14.30 -38.52
C GLY A 49 -9.65 12.93 -38.80
N ARG A 50 -8.40 12.67 -38.38
CA ARG A 50 -7.70 11.40 -38.58
C ARG A 50 -7.37 10.72 -37.28
N LEU A 51 -7.98 9.56 -37.02
CA LEU A 51 -7.61 8.70 -35.91
C LEU A 51 -6.25 8.02 -36.20
N PRO A 52 -5.29 8.01 -35.23
CA PRO A 52 -4.08 7.21 -35.35
C PRO A 52 -4.37 5.71 -35.43
N ASP A 53 -3.49 4.94 -36.08
CA ASP A 53 -3.59 3.48 -36.06
C ASP A 53 -3.53 2.97 -34.62
N PRO A 54 -4.31 1.94 -34.25
CA PRO A 54 -4.31 1.39 -32.91
C PRO A 54 -2.91 0.92 -32.46
N ARG A 55 -2.51 1.31 -31.24
CA ARG A 55 -1.26 0.92 -30.56
C ARG A 55 0.00 1.30 -31.35
N ARG A 56 -0.09 2.25 -32.24
CA ARG A 56 1.02 2.82 -33.00
C ARG A 56 1.30 4.25 -32.57
N VAL A 57 2.54 4.52 -32.29
CA VAL A 57 3.02 5.88 -32.00
C VAL A 57 2.95 6.72 -33.27
N SER A 58 2.28 7.88 -33.19
CA SER A 58 2.06 8.75 -34.33
C SER A 58 2.30 10.21 -33.96
N LEU A 59 3.21 10.89 -34.65
CA LEU A 59 3.34 12.34 -34.52
C LEU A 59 2.13 13.02 -35.16
N ARG A 60 1.49 13.93 -34.42
CA ARG A 60 0.29 14.66 -34.83
C ARG A 60 0.41 16.14 -34.48
N THR A 61 -0.14 16.99 -35.34
CA THR A 61 -0.41 18.39 -35.00
C THR A 61 -1.81 18.43 -34.38
N LEU A 62 -1.85 18.66 -33.07
CA LEU A 62 -3.11 18.75 -32.32
C LEU A 62 -3.74 20.12 -32.57
N ARG A 63 -5.04 20.13 -32.89
CA ARG A 63 -5.80 21.35 -33.21
C ARG A 63 -7.14 21.36 -32.48
N HIS A 64 -7.57 22.57 -32.12
CA HIS A 64 -8.93 22.81 -31.62
C HIS A 64 -9.36 24.20 -32.01
N ASN A 65 -10.59 24.36 -32.51
CA ASN A 65 -11.18 25.64 -32.97
C ASN A 65 -10.26 26.43 -33.94
N GLY A 66 -9.58 25.72 -34.87
CA GLY A 66 -8.67 26.33 -35.85
C GLY A 66 -7.25 26.65 -35.34
N GLU A 67 -7.02 26.60 -34.02
CA GLU A 67 -5.74 26.84 -33.39
C GLU A 67 -4.87 25.56 -33.33
N VAL A 68 -3.56 25.69 -33.52
CA VAL A 68 -2.59 24.62 -33.23
C VAL A 68 -2.24 24.65 -31.74
N LEU A 69 -2.52 23.55 -31.04
CA LEU A 69 -2.29 23.43 -29.60
C LEU A 69 -0.87 22.93 -29.32
N ASP A 70 -0.42 21.91 -30.04
CA ASP A 70 0.92 21.33 -29.92
C ASP A 70 1.24 20.42 -31.13
N HIS A 71 2.53 20.10 -31.30
CA HIS A 71 3.00 19.01 -32.13
C HIS A 71 3.41 17.85 -31.22
N ALA A 72 2.54 16.88 -31.05
CA ALA A 72 2.61 15.84 -30.03
C ALA A 72 2.56 14.43 -30.60
N VAL A 73 3.04 13.49 -29.83
CA VAL A 73 2.85 12.07 -30.09
C VAL A 73 1.46 11.68 -29.58
N ALA A 74 0.64 11.09 -30.46
CA ALA A 74 -0.65 10.53 -30.10
C ALA A 74 -0.62 9.01 -30.19
N LEU A 75 -1.20 8.36 -29.19
CA LEU A 75 -1.31 6.91 -29.09
C LEU A 75 -2.78 6.53 -28.86
N TRP A 76 -3.38 5.80 -29.82
CA TRP A 76 -4.73 5.28 -29.72
C TRP A 76 -4.74 3.88 -29.11
N LEU A 77 -5.54 3.66 -28.06
CA LEU A 77 -5.59 2.45 -27.24
C LEU A 77 -7.04 1.93 -27.15
N PRO A 78 -7.54 1.26 -28.21
CA PRO A 78 -8.90 0.73 -28.17
C PRO A 78 -9.07 -0.39 -27.14
N GLY A 79 -10.24 -0.42 -26.50
CA GLY A 79 -10.71 -1.50 -25.67
C GLY A 79 -10.90 -2.83 -26.45
N PRO A 80 -11.04 -3.98 -25.77
CA PRO A 80 -10.93 -4.18 -24.33
C PRO A 80 -9.47 -4.27 -23.81
N ASN A 81 -8.48 -4.29 -24.70
CA ASN A 81 -7.06 -4.46 -24.37
C ASN A 81 -6.38 -3.12 -24.01
N SER A 82 -7.05 -2.23 -23.29
CA SER A 82 -6.50 -1.01 -22.71
C SER A 82 -6.35 -1.17 -21.19
N TYR A 83 -5.82 -0.17 -20.51
CA TYR A 83 -5.65 -0.20 -19.06
C TYR A 83 -7.00 -0.33 -18.33
N THR A 84 -7.96 0.49 -18.70
CA THR A 84 -9.31 0.51 -18.11
C THR A 84 -10.25 -0.56 -18.69
N GLY A 85 -9.88 -1.21 -19.80
CA GLY A 85 -10.78 -2.05 -20.59
C GLY A 85 -11.71 -1.26 -21.52
N GLU A 86 -11.65 0.08 -21.48
CA GLU A 86 -12.41 0.99 -22.34
C GLU A 86 -11.52 1.53 -23.45
N ASP A 87 -12.12 2.21 -24.44
CA ASP A 87 -11.37 3.00 -25.39
C ASP A 87 -10.61 4.12 -24.69
N GLY A 88 -9.38 4.39 -25.09
CA GLY A 88 -8.57 5.43 -24.50
C GLY A 88 -7.45 5.88 -25.42
N PHE A 89 -6.82 6.99 -25.04
CA PHE A 89 -5.66 7.51 -25.76
C PHE A 89 -4.67 8.19 -24.81
N GLU A 90 -3.46 8.36 -25.28
CA GLU A 90 -2.45 9.19 -24.64
C GLU A 90 -1.89 10.20 -25.62
N LEU A 91 -1.68 11.43 -25.12
CA LEU A 91 -1.00 12.51 -25.82
C LEU A 91 0.29 12.82 -25.07
N HIS A 92 1.42 12.64 -25.74
CA HIS A 92 2.73 13.01 -25.19
C HIS A 92 3.06 14.41 -25.69
N LEU A 93 2.83 15.38 -24.82
CA LEU A 93 2.88 16.83 -25.07
C LEU A 93 4.22 17.40 -24.66
N HIS A 94 4.53 18.62 -25.14
CA HIS A 94 5.53 19.44 -24.48
C HIS A 94 4.99 19.85 -23.09
N ALA A 95 5.82 19.70 -22.03
CA ALA A 95 5.40 19.85 -20.63
C ALA A 95 5.23 21.31 -20.15
N GLY A 96 4.95 22.24 -21.07
CA GLY A 96 4.65 23.63 -20.72
C GLY A 96 3.28 23.76 -20.04
N PRO A 97 3.16 24.45 -18.88
CA PRO A 97 1.88 24.61 -18.18
C PRO A 97 0.77 25.19 -19.08
N ALA A 98 1.12 26.11 -19.97
CA ALA A 98 0.18 26.70 -20.91
C ALA A 98 -0.36 25.67 -21.94
N ILE A 99 0.49 24.74 -22.39
CA ILE A 99 0.09 23.68 -23.33
C ILE A 99 -0.83 22.71 -22.62
N ILE A 100 -0.46 22.26 -21.41
CA ILE A 100 -1.24 21.32 -20.59
C ILE A 100 -2.63 21.93 -20.33
N ALA A 101 -2.71 23.20 -19.92
CA ALA A 101 -3.98 23.89 -19.68
C ALA A 101 -4.85 23.96 -20.95
N ARG A 102 -4.24 24.38 -22.09
CA ARG A 102 -4.98 24.47 -23.35
C ARG A 102 -5.49 23.13 -23.87
N ILE A 103 -4.73 22.06 -23.68
CA ILE A 103 -5.19 20.70 -24.01
C ILE A 103 -6.33 20.26 -23.09
N ALA A 104 -6.25 20.58 -21.79
CA ALA A 104 -7.32 20.26 -20.82
C ALA A 104 -8.63 21.01 -21.19
N ASP A 105 -8.53 22.30 -21.54
CA ASP A 105 -9.67 23.09 -22.03
C ASP A 105 -10.29 22.46 -23.29
N ALA A 106 -9.45 22.11 -24.29
CA ALA A 106 -9.90 21.49 -25.52
C ALA A 106 -10.59 20.12 -25.29
N LEU A 107 -10.07 19.30 -24.36
CA LEU A 107 -10.70 18.05 -23.99
C LEU A 107 -12.06 18.27 -23.32
N THR A 108 -12.16 19.29 -22.47
CA THR A 108 -13.42 19.66 -21.80
C THR A 108 -14.45 20.18 -22.81
N ASP A 109 -14.05 21.06 -23.76
CA ASP A 109 -14.89 21.54 -24.83
C ASP A 109 -15.41 20.40 -25.74
N LEU A 110 -14.63 19.33 -25.88
CA LEU A 110 -15.01 18.14 -26.64
C LEU A 110 -15.84 17.13 -25.82
N GLY A 111 -16.23 17.46 -24.59
CA GLY A 111 -17.15 16.70 -23.75
C GLY A 111 -16.46 15.68 -22.80
N ALA A 112 -15.15 15.73 -22.66
CA ALA A 112 -14.47 14.97 -21.61
C ALA A 112 -14.46 15.77 -20.29
N ARG A 113 -14.31 15.07 -19.16
CA ARG A 113 -14.13 15.70 -17.85
C ARG A 113 -12.80 15.29 -17.19
N PRO A 114 -12.28 16.12 -16.27
CA PRO A 114 -11.18 15.70 -15.42
C PRO A 114 -11.52 14.44 -14.64
N ALA A 115 -10.55 13.53 -14.53
CA ALA A 115 -10.67 12.32 -13.74
C ALA A 115 -10.56 12.63 -12.25
N GLU A 116 -11.29 11.86 -11.44
CA GLU A 116 -11.10 11.80 -9.98
C GLU A 116 -9.84 11.02 -9.62
N PRO A 117 -9.31 11.17 -8.37
CA PRO A 117 -8.23 10.34 -7.89
C PRO A 117 -8.53 8.85 -8.04
N GLY A 118 -7.61 8.09 -8.64
CA GLY A 118 -7.75 6.65 -8.85
C GLY A 118 -8.81 6.19 -9.84
N GLU A 119 -9.48 7.09 -10.57
CA GLU A 119 -10.65 6.74 -11.40
C GLU A 119 -10.30 5.79 -12.56
N PHE A 120 -9.14 5.92 -13.18
CA PHE A 120 -8.72 4.98 -14.23
C PHE A 120 -8.57 3.55 -13.68
N THR A 121 -7.96 3.40 -12.51
CA THR A 121 -7.79 2.10 -11.86
C THR A 121 -9.12 1.55 -11.35
N ARG A 122 -10.00 2.41 -10.82
CA ARG A 122 -11.37 2.04 -10.43
C ARG A 122 -12.14 1.45 -11.62
N ARG A 123 -12.09 2.09 -12.79
CA ARG A 123 -12.71 1.58 -14.01
C ARG A 123 -12.09 0.25 -14.46
N ALA A 124 -10.77 0.10 -14.34
CA ALA A 124 -10.10 -1.17 -14.61
C ALA A 124 -10.62 -2.31 -13.72
N VAL A 125 -10.83 -2.04 -12.43
CA VAL A 125 -11.43 -3.01 -11.49
C VAL A 125 -12.89 -3.30 -11.86
N GLN A 126 -13.71 -2.29 -12.10
CA GLN A 126 -15.12 -2.46 -12.50
C GLN A 126 -15.28 -3.25 -13.80
N LYS A 127 -14.31 -3.15 -14.73
CA LYS A 127 -14.27 -3.92 -15.98
C LYS A 127 -13.57 -5.28 -15.85
N GLY A 128 -13.19 -5.68 -14.64
CA GLY A 128 -12.54 -6.98 -14.38
C GLY A 128 -11.14 -7.11 -14.99
N ARG A 129 -10.48 -5.98 -15.31
CA ARG A 129 -9.07 -5.97 -15.79
C ARG A 129 -8.09 -6.19 -14.66
N LEU A 130 -8.45 -5.73 -13.48
CA LEU A 130 -7.70 -5.84 -12.24
C LEU A 130 -8.65 -6.27 -11.13
N ASP A 131 -8.15 -6.94 -10.13
CA ASP A 131 -8.81 -7.07 -8.84
C ASP A 131 -8.36 -5.97 -7.87
N LEU A 132 -8.97 -5.90 -6.67
CA LEU A 132 -8.64 -4.87 -5.69
C LEU A 132 -7.20 -4.97 -5.17
N LEU A 133 -6.67 -6.20 -5.02
CA LEU A 133 -5.30 -6.42 -4.55
C LEU A 133 -4.27 -5.95 -5.58
N GLN A 134 -4.55 -6.20 -6.87
CA GLN A 134 -3.73 -5.72 -7.97
C GLN A 134 -3.79 -4.19 -8.11
N ALA A 135 -4.98 -3.60 -7.93
CA ALA A 135 -5.16 -2.15 -7.93
C ALA A 135 -4.31 -1.49 -6.82
N GLU A 136 -4.38 -2.01 -5.60
CA GLU A 136 -3.56 -1.53 -4.49
C GLU A 136 -2.06 -1.68 -4.74
N ALA A 137 -1.66 -2.78 -5.37
CA ALA A 137 -0.27 -3.02 -5.74
C ALA A 137 0.27 -2.00 -6.76
N ILE A 138 -0.58 -1.53 -7.70
CA ILE A 138 -0.21 -0.46 -8.62
C ILE A 138 0.04 0.86 -7.88
N ALA A 139 -0.74 1.17 -6.83
CA ALA A 139 -0.46 2.33 -5.99
C ALA A 139 0.87 2.16 -5.24
N ASP A 140 1.06 0.99 -4.60
CA ASP A 140 2.29 0.69 -3.88
C ASP A 140 3.53 0.71 -4.79
N LEU A 141 3.40 0.29 -6.06
CA LEU A 141 4.50 0.34 -7.05
C LEU A 141 4.93 1.76 -7.39
N VAL A 142 3.98 2.70 -7.43
CA VAL A 142 4.27 4.12 -7.70
C VAL A 142 4.89 4.80 -6.50
N ASP A 143 4.44 4.42 -5.29
CA ASP A 143 4.96 4.97 -4.05
C ASP A 143 6.24 4.26 -3.56
N ALA A 144 6.71 3.21 -4.29
CA ALA A 144 7.89 2.44 -3.91
C ALA A 144 9.16 3.28 -3.98
N GLU A 145 9.80 3.48 -2.84
CA GLU A 145 11.07 4.20 -2.66
C GLU A 145 12.27 3.25 -2.55
N THR A 146 12.02 1.95 -2.30
CA THR A 146 13.08 0.95 -2.14
C THR A 146 12.89 -0.24 -3.08
N GLU A 147 13.99 -0.98 -3.29
CA GLU A 147 13.98 -2.18 -4.14
C GLU A 147 13.10 -3.29 -3.56
N SER A 148 13.04 -3.41 -2.23
CA SER A 148 12.15 -4.38 -1.56
C SER A 148 10.68 -4.06 -1.81
N GLN A 149 10.29 -2.78 -1.66
CA GLN A 149 8.93 -2.31 -1.95
C GLN A 149 8.56 -2.55 -3.41
N ARG A 150 9.44 -2.18 -4.34
CA ARG A 150 9.22 -2.40 -5.78
C ARG A 150 8.98 -3.88 -6.10
N LYS A 151 9.84 -4.78 -5.57
CA LYS A 151 9.69 -6.22 -5.81
C LYS A 151 8.40 -6.78 -5.24
N GLN A 152 8.03 -6.35 -4.03
CA GLN A 152 6.77 -6.76 -3.39
C GLN A 152 5.56 -6.28 -4.19
N ALA A 153 5.52 -4.98 -4.54
CA ALA A 153 4.43 -4.41 -5.30
C ALA A 153 4.26 -5.08 -6.68
N LEU A 154 5.36 -5.37 -7.39
CA LEU A 154 5.30 -6.11 -8.66
C LEU A 154 4.72 -7.52 -8.49
N ARG A 155 5.18 -8.29 -7.50
CA ARG A 155 4.62 -9.64 -7.24
C ARG A 155 3.13 -9.59 -6.94
N GLN A 156 2.68 -8.58 -6.21
CA GLN A 156 1.27 -8.41 -5.90
C GLN A 156 0.48 -7.94 -7.12
N ALA A 157 1.01 -7.01 -7.94
CA ALA A 157 0.41 -6.60 -9.20
C ALA A 157 0.27 -7.77 -10.20
N ASP A 158 1.22 -8.71 -10.18
CA ASP A 158 1.16 -9.97 -10.92
C ASP A 158 0.16 -10.98 -10.33
N GLY A 159 -0.61 -10.60 -9.29
CA GLY A 159 -1.69 -11.38 -8.70
C GLY A 159 -1.24 -12.48 -7.73
N ALA A 160 -0.10 -12.36 -7.08
CA ALA A 160 0.37 -13.39 -6.15
C ALA A 160 -0.58 -13.60 -4.95
N LEU A 161 -1.05 -12.51 -4.32
CA LEU A 161 -2.06 -12.57 -3.24
C LEU A 161 -3.42 -13.01 -3.76
N SER A 162 -3.82 -12.54 -4.93
CA SER A 162 -5.11 -12.90 -5.54
C SER A 162 -5.21 -14.41 -5.76
N ARG A 163 -4.14 -15.03 -6.32
CA ARG A 163 -4.10 -16.48 -6.50
C ARG A 163 -4.19 -17.25 -5.19
N LEU A 164 -3.54 -16.79 -4.13
CA LEU A 164 -3.59 -17.42 -2.81
C LEU A 164 -5.03 -17.38 -2.24
N TYR A 165 -5.66 -16.21 -2.29
CA TYR A 165 -7.01 -16.04 -1.73
C TYR A 165 -8.08 -16.72 -2.60
N ASP A 166 -7.87 -16.78 -3.91
CA ASP A 166 -8.71 -17.53 -4.83
C ASP A 166 -8.62 -19.04 -4.58
N ASP A 167 -7.44 -19.59 -4.29
CA ASP A 167 -7.25 -20.98 -3.93
C ASP A 167 -8.05 -21.31 -2.64
N TRP A 168 -7.89 -20.50 -1.59
CA TRP A 168 -8.67 -20.69 -0.37
C TRP A 168 -10.17 -20.58 -0.59
N ALA A 169 -10.62 -19.58 -1.37
CA ALA A 169 -12.03 -19.42 -1.69
C ALA A 169 -12.58 -20.61 -2.51
N GLN A 170 -11.78 -21.19 -3.40
CA GLN A 170 -12.18 -22.35 -4.19
C GLN A 170 -12.29 -23.60 -3.30
N ARG A 171 -11.33 -23.85 -2.44
CA ARG A 171 -11.34 -24.96 -1.48
C ARG A 171 -12.51 -24.83 -0.51
N LEU A 172 -12.73 -23.61 0.04
CA LEU A 172 -13.86 -23.32 0.91
C LEU A 172 -15.22 -23.51 0.22
N ARG A 173 -15.31 -23.17 -1.08
CA ARG A 173 -16.54 -23.42 -1.88
C ARG A 173 -16.85 -24.90 -2.02
N LEU A 174 -15.84 -25.75 -2.17
CA LEU A 174 -16.03 -27.21 -2.22
C LEU A 174 -16.53 -27.75 -0.87
N VAL A 175 -15.94 -27.26 0.22
CA VAL A 175 -16.39 -27.60 1.58
C VAL A 175 -17.84 -27.17 1.80
N LEU A 176 -18.21 -25.95 1.39
CA LEU A 176 -19.58 -25.45 1.49
C LEU A 176 -20.57 -26.29 0.66
N ALA A 177 -20.20 -26.66 -0.57
CA ALA A 177 -21.06 -27.51 -1.41
C ALA A 177 -21.33 -28.87 -0.78
N HIS A 178 -20.32 -29.49 -0.15
CA HIS A 178 -20.53 -30.72 0.61
C HIS A 178 -21.42 -30.50 1.84
N GLN A 179 -21.24 -29.38 2.54
CA GLN A 179 -22.08 -29.04 3.70
C GLN A 179 -23.55 -28.82 3.31
N GLU A 180 -23.81 -28.18 2.17
CA GLU A 180 -25.15 -27.95 1.64
C GLU A 180 -25.81 -29.28 1.25
N ALA A 181 -25.08 -30.23 0.68
CA ALA A 181 -25.59 -31.56 0.39
C ALA A 181 -26.01 -32.31 1.67
N LEU A 182 -25.24 -32.15 2.77
CA LEU A 182 -25.63 -32.72 4.09
C LEU A 182 -26.92 -32.10 4.65
N ILE A 183 -27.20 -30.84 4.35
CA ILE A 183 -28.44 -30.15 4.80
C ILE A 183 -29.63 -30.56 3.93
N ASP A 184 -29.43 -30.65 2.61
CA ASP A 184 -30.53 -30.94 1.67
C ASP A 184 -30.94 -32.41 1.65
N PHE A 185 -30.04 -33.34 1.98
CA PHE A 185 -30.27 -34.79 1.96
C PHE A 185 -29.94 -35.43 3.31
N PRO A 186 -30.70 -35.09 4.38
CA PRO A 186 -30.42 -35.57 5.73
C PRO A 186 -30.67 -37.08 5.92
N ASP A 187 -31.44 -37.69 5.03
CA ASP A 187 -31.76 -39.15 5.06
C ASP A 187 -30.71 -40.00 4.29
N GLU A 188 -29.78 -39.37 3.55
CA GLU A 188 -28.73 -40.09 2.88
C GLU A 188 -27.49 -40.14 3.82
N GLU A 189 -27.17 -41.35 4.32
CA GLU A 189 -25.93 -41.57 5.07
C GLU A 189 -24.72 -41.32 4.14
N LEU A 190 -24.11 -40.12 4.25
CA LEU A 190 -22.84 -39.91 3.61
C LEU A 190 -21.78 -40.82 4.24
N PRO A 191 -20.88 -41.39 3.44
CA PRO A 191 -19.76 -42.16 3.98
C PRO A 191 -18.98 -41.31 4.98
N GLN A 192 -18.64 -41.90 6.14
CA GLN A 192 -17.96 -41.20 7.25
C GLN A 192 -16.62 -40.57 6.84
N ASP A 193 -15.98 -41.12 5.83
CA ASP A 193 -14.77 -40.61 5.22
C ASP A 193 -14.95 -39.22 4.52
N VAL A 194 -16.18 -38.92 4.07
CA VAL A 194 -16.52 -37.62 3.47
C VAL A 194 -16.62 -36.54 4.55
N GLU A 195 -17.24 -36.82 5.67
CA GLU A 195 -17.35 -35.87 6.79
C GLU A 195 -15.98 -35.62 7.44
N ASP A 196 -15.20 -36.68 7.66
CA ASP A 196 -13.85 -36.59 8.19
C ASP A 196 -12.94 -35.76 7.25
N GLY A 197 -13.04 -35.96 5.93
CA GLY A 197 -12.32 -35.20 4.93
C GLY A 197 -12.68 -33.70 4.91
N LEU A 198 -13.95 -33.36 5.15
CA LEU A 198 -14.43 -31.99 5.26
C LEU A 198 -13.83 -31.29 6.48
N ILE A 199 -13.85 -31.94 7.64
CA ILE A 199 -13.27 -31.39 8.90
C ILE A 199 -11.76 -31.21 8.76
N GLU A 200 -11.07 -32.16 8.12
CA GLU A 200 -9.64 -32.08 7.85
C GLU A 200 -9.32 -30.88 6.96
N GLU A 201 -10.07 -30.65 5.88
CA GLU A 201 -9.85 -29.53 4.97
C GLU A 201 -10.13 -28.18 5.64
N LEU A 202 -11.17 -28.07 6.47
CA LEU A 202 -11.42 -26.88 7.29
C LEU A 202 -10.25 -26.58 8.22
N SER A 203 -9.69 -27.61 8.86
CA SER A 203 -8.55 -27.47 9.77
C SER A 203 -7.28 -27.04 9.04
N LYS A 204 -7.06 -27.52 7.81
CA LYS A 204 -5.95 -27.10 6.94
C LYS A 204 -6.10 -25.64 6.54
N LEU A 205 -7.27 -25.24 6.04
CA LEU A 205 -7.55 -23.84 5.66
C LEU A 205 -7.35 -22.90 6.85
N GLN A 206 -7.89 -23.23 8.02
CA GLN A 206 -7.72 -22.44 9.22
C GLN A 206 -6.25 -22.29 9.62
N THR A 207 -5.46 -23.36 9.54
CA THR A 207 -4.03 -23.37 9.86
C THR A 207 -3.25 -22.48 8.88
N GLU A 208 -3.50 -22.62 7.57
CA GLU A 208 -2.83 -21.83 6.54
C GLU A 208 -3.15 -20.33 6.67
N MET A 209 -4.42 -19.96 6.85
CA MET A 209 -4.85 -18.58 7.03
C MET A 209 -4.31 -17.98 8.33
N SER A 210 -4.28 -18.77 9.43
CA SER A 210 -3.72 -18.33 10.71
C SER A 210 -2.20 -18.11 10.62
N ALA A 211 -1.47 -18.97 9.92
CA ALA A 211 -0.04 -18.78 9.65
C ALA A 211 0.20 -17.53 8.80
N HIS A 212 -0.67 -17.27 7.81
CA HIS A 212 -0.60 -16.08 6.98
C HIS A 212 -0.86 -14.79 7.79
N LEU A 213 -1.76 -14.82 8.77
CA LEU A 213 -2.01 -13.70 9.70
C LEU A 213 -0.81 -13.38 10.59
N GLN A 214 0.03 -14.35 10.91
CA GLN A 214 1.24 -14.13 11.71
C GLN A 214 2.37 -13.50 10.90
N ASP A 215 2.29 -13.54 9.57
CA ASP A 215 3.29 -12.95 8.69
C ASP A 215 3.01 -11.45 8.48
N ASN A 216 3.75 -10.60 9.19
CA ASN A 216 3.66 -9.14 9.09
C ASN A 216 4.68 -8.51 8.12
N ARG A 217 5.55 -9.32 7.49
CA ARG A 217 6.64 -8.84 6.62
C ARG A 217 6.17 -7.90 5.52
N GLY A 218 5.01 -8.17 4.91
CA GLY A 218 4.50 -7.33 3.83
C GLY A 218 4.06 -5.95 4.29
N GLU A 219 3.48 -5.85 5.48
CA GLU A 219 3.13 -4.56 6.10
C GLU A 219 4.40 -3.79 6.45
N LEU A 220 5.40 -4.47 7.05
CA LEU A 220 6.70 -3.89 7.38
C LEU A 220 7.46 -3.42 6.15
N MET A 221 7.50 -4.22 5.07
CA MET A 221 8.13 -3.80 3.80
C MET A 221 7.44 -2.57 3.22
N ARG A 222 6.11 -2.52 3.23
CA ARG A 222 5.33 -1.42 2.67
C ARG A 222 5.48 -0.13 3.47
N GLN A 223 5.37 -0.20 4.79
CA GLN A 223 5.39 0.98 5.67
C GLN A 223 6.82 1.40 6.05
N GLY A 224 7.78 0.49 5.97
CA GLY A 224 9.10 0.59 6.56
C GLY A 224 9.10 0.13 8.01
N LEU A 225 10.28 -0.29 8.50
CA LEU A 225 10.48 -0.66 9.89
C LEU A 225 10.62 0.59 10.76
N THR A 226 9.94 0.62 11.89
CA THR A 226 10.07 1.70 12.87
C THR A 226 11.19 1.39 13.84
N VAL A 227 12.24 2.22 13.82
CA VAL A 227 13.38 2.14 14.73
C VAL A 227 13.33 3.34 15.68
N VAL A 228 13.11 3.10 16.96
CA VAL A 228 13.05 4.14 17.99
C VAL A 228 14.40 4.28 18.69
N ILE A 229 14.91 5.51 18.79
CA ILE A 229 16.11 5.83 19.55
C ILE A 229 15.67 6.33 20.92
N ALA A 230 15.86 5.49 21.95
CA ALA A 230 15.53 5.74 23.34
C ALA A 230 16.77 6.03 24.18
N GLY A 231 16.58 6.63 25.37
CA GLY A 231 17.65 6.92 26.33
C GLY A 231 17.46 8.27 27.03
N SER A 232 18.28 8.55 28.04
CA SER A 232 18.22 9.78 28.86
C SER A 232 18.47 11.07 28.03
N PRO A 233 18.11 12.24 28.56
CA PRO A 233 18.48 13.52 27.94
C PRO A 233 20.01 13.63 27.73
N ASN A 234 20.43 14.24 26.61
CA ASN A 234 21.83 14.48 26.27
C ASN A 234 22.71 13.24 26.10
N VAL A 235 22.14 12.03 26.05
CA VAL A 235 22.87 10.77 25.82
C VAL A 235 23.45 10.65 24.40
N GLY A 236 22.96 11.48 23.46
CA GLY A 236 23.47 11.50 22.07
C GLY A 236 22.49 11.02 21.01
N LYS A 237 21.17 10.99 21.30
CA LYS A 237 20.12 10.52 20.37
C LYS A 237 20.12 11.28 19.03
N SER A 238 20.01 12.59 19.08
CA SER A 238 20.00 13.44 17.88
C SER A 238 21.37 13.45 17.17
N SER A 239 22.47 13.28 17.91
CA SER A 239 23.82 13.12 17.32
C SER A 239 23.93 11.82 16.53
N LEU A 240 23.36 10.72 17.05
CA LEU A 240 23.31 9.43 16.33
C LEU A 240 22.46 9.55 15.07
N LEU A 241 21.26 10.16 15.18
CA LEU A 241 20.37 10.36 14.05
C LEU A 241 21.07 11.17 12.93
N ASN A 242 21.79 12.25 13.31
CA ASN A 242 22.58 13.07 12.36
C ASN A 242 23.74 12.28 11.75
N ALA A 243 24.43 11.45 12.54
CA ALA A 243 25.53 10.61 12.04
C ALA A 243 25.04 9.56 11.03
N LEU A 244 23.86 8.98 11.25
CA LEU A 244 23.22 8.05 10.32
C LEU A 244 22.68 8.76 9.06
N SER A 245 22.18 9.99 9.19
CA SER A 245 21.68 10.79 8.05
C SER A 245 22.78 11.24 7.08
N GLY A 246 24.01 11.38 7.55
CA GLY A 246 25.17 11.73 6.73
C GLY A 246 25.73 10.61 5.87
N THR A 247 25.14 9.41 5.90
CA THR A 247 25.53 8.28 5.05
C THR A 247 24.79 8.30 3.72
N ASP A 248 25.41 7.80 2.64
CA ASP A 248 24.81 7.73 1.28
C ASP A 248 23.47 6.99 1.18
N ALA A 249 23.05 6.34 2.28
CA ALA A 249 21.81 5.57 2.39
C ALA A 249 20.60 6.39 2.90
N ALA A 250 20.78 7.66 3.29
CA ALA A 250 19.70 8.48 3.82
C ALA A 250 18.90 9.12 2.68
N ILE A 251 17.68 8.67 2.47
CA ILE A 251 16.70 9.39 1.64
C ILE A 251 16.02 10.40 2.57
N VAL A 252 16.51 11.64 2.58
CA VAL A 252 15.86 12.72 3.33
C VAL A 252 14.62 13.17 2.57
N THR A 253 13.50 12.49 2.78
CA THR A 253 12.21 12.98 2.27
C THR A 253 11.58 13.87 3.34
N HIS A 254 11.75 15.18 3.19
CA HIS A 254 10.93 16.15 3.91
C HIS A 254 9.51 16.10 3.30
N ARG A 255 8.64 15.22 3.80
CA ARG A 255 7.21 15.40 3.57
C ARG A 255 6.77 16.62 4.37
N ALA A 256 6.60 17.75 3.68
CA ALA A 256 5.98 18.94 4.23
C ALA A 256 4.54 18.58 4.67
N GLY A 257 4.25 18.58 5.97
CA GLY A 257 2.89 18.37 6.46
C GLY A 257 2.73 18.04 7.95
N THR A 258 3.78 17.71 8.70
CA THR A 258 3.65 17.31 10.10
C THR A 258 4.66 18.08 11.00
N THR A 259 4.46 19.40 11.14
CA THR A 259 5.33 20.29 11.94
C THR A 259 5.11 20.16 13.46
N ARG A 260 4.47 19.09 13.95
CA ARG A 260 4.23 18.84 15.40
C ARG A 260 4.61 17.43 15.86
N ASP A 261 5.14 16.57 14.98
CA ASP A 261 5.51 15.21 15.33
C ASP A 261 7.04 15.06 15.42
N ALA A 262 7.49 14.00 16.14
CA ALA A 262 8.89 13.66 16.38
C ALA A 262 9.75 13.80 15.13
N ILE A 263 11.01 14.20 15.29
CA ILE A 263 11.98 14.22 14.18
C ILE A 263 12.16 12.77 13.71
N ALA A 264 11.56 12.46 12.56
CA ALA A 264 11.68 11.17 11.90
C ALA A 264 12.60 11.30 10.70
N LEU A 265 13.55 10.38 10.59
CA LEU A 265 14.44 10.25 9.45
C LEU A 265 14.16 8.93 8.73
N ASP A 266 13.91 8.99 7.42
CA ASP A 266 13.84 7.79 6.60
C ASP A 266 15.24 7.40 6.12
N TRP A 267 15.64 6.18 6.44
CA TRP A 267 16.94 5.61 6.11
C TRP A 267 16.76 4.26 5.40
N VAL A 268 17.51 4.01 4.33
CA VAL A 268 17.44 2.73 3.62
C VAL A 268 18.63 1.87 4.00
N LEU A 269 18.35 0.71 4.58
CA LEU A 269 19.35 -0.30 4.93
C LEU A 269 19.04 -1.60 4.20
N ASP A 270 19.98 -2.08 3.39
CA ASP A 270 19.86 -3.32 2.60
C ASP A 270 18.58 -3.39 1.74
N GLY A 271 18.16 -2.22 1.21
CA GLY A 271 16.97 -2.09 0.39
C GLY A 271 15.66 -2.07 1.18
N VAL A 272 15.70 -2.07 2.50
CA VAL A 272 14.54 -1.91 3.39
C VAL A 272 14.53 -0.49 3.97
N ARG A 273 13.36 0.14 3.97
CA ARG A 273 13.17 1.46 4.58
C ARG A 273 13.09 1.32 6.10
N LEU A 274 13.90 2.08 6.81
CA LEU A 274 13.87 2.24 8.26
C LEU A 274 13.41 3.65 8.59
N ARG A 275 12.40 3.79 9.43
CA ARG A 275 11.94 5.07 9.95
C ARG A 275 12.54 5.27 11.34
N LEU A 276 13.58 6.07 11.43
CA LEU A 276 14.27 6.40 12.67
C LEU A 276 13.49 7.51 13.40
N ILE A 277 13.08 7.26 14.63
CA ILE A 277 12.33 8.21 15.46
C ILE A 277 13.17 8.59 16.68
N ASP A 278 13.49 9.90 16.81
CA ASP A 278 14.14 10.44 18.01
C ASP A 278 13.11 10.80 19.08
N THR A 279 13.17 10.13 20.23
CA THR A 279 12.29 10.45 21.37
C THR A 279 12.63 11.77 22.09
N ALA A 280 13.78 12.39 21.85
CA ALA A 280 14.16 13.67 22.44
C ALA A 280 13.45 14.87 21.78
N GLY A 281 13.16 14.79 20.49
CA GLY A 281 12.41 15.82 19.75
C GLY A 281 10.94 15.98 20.18
N LEU A 282 10.45 15.09 21.05
CA LEU A 282 9.09 15.15 21.63
C LEU A 282 8.98 16.04 22.87
N ARG A 283 10.07 16.66 23.32
CA ARG A 283 10.13 17.51 24.50
C ARG A 283 10.22 18.97 24.08
N GLU A 284 9.09 19.66 23.94
CA GLU A 284 9.04 21.12 23.98
C GLU A 284 8.26 21.56 25.20
N THR A 285 8.99 22.22 26.12
CA THR A 285 8.61 23.22 27.11
C THR A 285 7.48 22.97 28.12
N GLU A 286 7.88 23.08 29.44
CA GLU A 286 7.17 23.47 30.65
C GLU A 286 6.00 22.62 31.21
N ASP A 287 6.26 22.01 32.33
CA ASP A 287 5.44 21.43 33.45
C ASP A 287 4.27 20.45 33.19
N GLU A 288 3.33 20.67 32.32
CA GLU A 288 2.29 19.65 31.96
C GLU A 288 2.62 18.84 30.71
N ILE A 289 3.55 19.31 29.93
CA ILE A 289 3.96 18.74 28.61
C ILE A 289 4.99 17.62 28.80
N GLU A 290 5.72 17.59 29.92
CA GLU A 290 6.73 16.55 30.19
C GLU A 290 6.09 15.16 30.36
N ALA A 291 4.95 15.04 31.02
CA ALA A 291 4.20 13.79 31.19
C ALA A 291 3.61 13.30 29.86
N GLU A 292 3.17 14.21 28.99
CA GLU A 292 2.67 13.87 27.66
C GLU A 292 3.82 13.43 26.73
N GLY A 293 4.98 14.10 26.79
CA GLY A 293 6.18 13.72 26.05
C GLY A 293 6.67 12.32 26.43
N ILE A 294 6.69 11.99 27.72
CA ILE A 294 7.03 10.63 28.20
C ILE A 294 6.01 9.60 27.72
N ARG A 295 4.72 9.93 27.75
CA ARG A 295 3.64 9.04 27.28
C ARG A 295 3.75 8.74 25.80
N ARG A 296 4.06 9.74 24.97
CA ARG A 296 4.32 9.58 23.52
C ARG A 296 5.58 8.79 23.25
N ALA A 297 6.66 9.03 23.98
CA ALA A 297 7.90 8.25 23.86
C ALA A 297 7.64 6.77 24.17
N LEU A 298 6.94 6.46 25.27
CA LEU A 298 6.56 5.09 25.64
C LEU A 298 5.62 4.44 24.61
N PHE A 299 4.73 5.22 24.01
CA PHE A 299 3.85 4.75 22.93
C PHE A 299 4.66 4.34 21.69
N HIS A 300 5.63 5.17 21.26
CA HIS A 300 6.50 4.84 20.13
C HIS A 300 7.39 3.64 20.43
N VAL A 301 7.95 3.54 21.64
CA VAL A 301 8.75 2.37 22.05
C VAL A 301 7.93 1.07 21.99
N LYS A 302 6.66 1.10 22.42
CA LYS A 302 5.76 -0.06 22.35
C LYS A 302 5.40 -0.49 20.93
N GLN A 303 5.41 0.44 19.98
CA GLN A 303 5.07 0.19 18.58
C GLN A 303 6.31 0.02 17.68
N ALA A 304 7.51 0.16 18.26
CA ALA A 304 8.75 0.02 17.52
C ALA A 304 9.02 -1.43 17.13
N ASP A 305 9.51 -1.65 15.91
CA ASP A 305 10.01 -2.93 15.46
C ASP A 305 11.42 -3.21 16.02
N VAL A 306 12.18 -2.11 16.25
CA VAL A 306 13.51 -2.13 16.88
C VAL A 306 13.65 -0.93 17.80
N VAL A 307 14.19 -1.14 18.99
CA VAL A 307 14.52 -0.07 19.94
C VAL A 307 16.02 -0.02 20.16
N LEU A 308 16.65 1.11 19.83
CA LEU A 308 18.04 1.42 20.15
C LEU A 308 18.07 2.14 21.49
N HIS A 309 18.48 1.47 22.55
CA HIS A 309 18.55 2.07 23.89
C HIS A 309 19.94 2.64 24.14
N LEU A 310 20.06 3.96 24.06
CA LEU A 310 21.32 4.66 24.29
C LEU A 310 21.60 4.87 25.79
N ILE A 311 22.79 4.50 26.20
CA ILE A 311 23.26 4.56 27.59
C ILE A 311 24.49 5.48 27.65
N GLY A 312 24.43 6.51 28.47
CA GLY A 312 25.52 7.47 28.67
C GLY A 312 26.70 6.90 29.47
N PRO A 313 27.86 7.58 29.49
CA PRO A 313 29.06 7.12 30.20
C PRO A 313 28.85 6.86 31.71
N ASP A 314 27.97 7.63 32.35
CA ASP A 314 27.72 7.59 33.78
C ASP A 314 26.46 6.80 34.16
N GLU A 315 25.83 6.12 33.21
CA GLU A 315 24.59 5.38 33.40
C GLU A 315 24.85 3.88 33.54
N SER A 316 24.16 3.21 34.46
CA SER A 316 24.13 1.76 34.62
C SER A 316 23.05 1.14 33.72
N LEU A 317 23.24 -0.12 33.38
CA LEU A 317 22.25 -0.91 32.65
C LEU A 317 21.16 -1.34 33.63
N ASP A 318 20.02 -0.63 33.62
CA ASP A 318 18.82 -1.12 34.27
C ASP A 318 18.08 -2.09 33.34
N THR A 319 17.20 -2.90 33.88
CA THR A 319 16.51 -4.02 33.20
C THR A 319 15.94 -3.62 31.83
N LEU A 320 16.55 -4.12 30.74
CA LEU A 320 16.06 -3.96 29.38
C LEU A 320 14.97 -4.98 29.07
N SER A 321 13.97 -4.60 28.30
CA SER A 321 13.06 -5.55 27.67
C SER A 321 13.78 -6.24 26.51
N GLY A 322 13.54 -7.54 26.29
CA GLY A 322 14.33 -8.38 25.37
C GLY A 322 14.29 -7.97 23.87
N GLN A 323 13.63 -6.84 23.52
CA GLN A 323 13.57 -6.28 22.17
C GLN A 323 14.48 -5.05 21.99
N GLU A 324 15.15 -4.60 23.05
CA GLU A 324 16.00 -3.43 23.04
C GLU A 324 17.46 -3.79 22.76
N ILE A 325 18.12 -3.01 21.90
CA ILE A 325 19.55 -3.12 21.60
C ILE A 325 20.27 -2.07 22.47
N PRO A 326 20.99 -2.49 23.53
CA PRO A 326 21.73 -1.56 24.38
C PRO A 326 22.98 -1.05 23.68
N ILE A 327 23.17 0.26 23.70
CA ILE A 327 24.29 0.93 23.02
C ILE A 327 24.94 1.91 23.99
N ARG A 328 26.20 1.70 24.31
CA ARG A 328 27.03 2.68 25.04
C ARG A 328 27.42 3.80 24.11
N THR A 329 27.05 5.04 24.44
CA THR A 329 27.43 6.22 23.68
C THR A 329 28.68 6.88 24.25
N LYS A 330 29.30 7.79 23.47
CA LYS A 330 30.47 8.60 23.86
C LYS A 330 31.64 7.74 24.34
N ILE A 331 31.95 6.66 23.59
CA ILE A 331 33.08 5.79 23.95
C ILE A 331 34.45 6.46 23.80
N ASP A 332 34.50 7.61 23.17
CA ASP A 332 35.64 8.54 23.17
C ASP A 332 35.93 9.13 24.55
N ILE A 333 34.96 9.14 25.49
CA ILE A 333 35.10 9.61 26.86
C ILE A 333 35.28 8.43 27.81
N ALA A 334 34.46 7.37 27.68
CA ALA A 334 34.50 6.20 28.54
C ALA A 334 34.19 4.93 27.74
N PRO A 335 35.04 3.86 27.84
CA PRO A 335 34.86 2.66 27.03
C PRO A 335 33.54 1.93 27.36
N ALA A 336 33.04 1.17 26.40
CA ALA A 336 31.87 0.34 26.58
C ALA A 336 32.20 -0.86 27.50
N PRO A 337 31.27 -1.32 28.33
CA PRO A 337 31.39 -2.58 29.06
C PRO A 337 31.59 -3.78 28.12
N PRO A 338 32.28 -4.83 28.54
CA PRO A 338 32.45 -6.04 27.73
C PRO A 338 31.10 -6.62 27.31
N GLY A 339 30.96 -6.94 26.03
CA GLY A 339 29.73 -7.51 25.45
C GLY A 339 28.64 -6.51 25.05
N MET A 340 28.85 -5.19 25.26
CA MET A 340 27.95 -4.15 24.83
C MET A 340 28.51 -3.40 23.63
N LEU A 341 27.66 -3.09 22.64
CA LEU A 341 28.04 -2.23 21.54
C LEU A 341 28.34 -0.81 22.05
N GLY A 342 29.54 -0.31 21.73
CA GLY A 342 29.93 1.06 22.00
C GLY A 342 29.99 1.87 20.72
N ILE A 343 29.56 3.14 20.78
CA ILE A 343 29.64 4.08 19.65
C ILE A 343 30.16 5.46 20.08
N SER A 344 30.86 6.11 19.19
CA SER A 344 31.14 7.55 19.25
C SER A 344 30.67 8.20 17.95
N THR A 345 29.75 9.15 18.05
CA THR A 345 29.31 9.96 16.90
C THR A 345 30.33 11.02 16.49
N GLN A 346 31.34 11.29 17.33
CA GLN A 346 32.42 12.24 17.00
C GLN A 346 33.52 11.57 16.18
N SER A 347 33.99 10.37 16.60
CA SER A 347 35.05 9.64 15.89
C SER A 347 34.54 8.72 14.78
N GLY A 348 33.24 8.39 14.80
CA GLY A 348 32.62 7.40 13.91
C GLY A 348 32.84 5.95 14.38
N GLU A 349 33.57 5.75 15.49
CA GLU A 349 33.82 4.41 16.05
C GLU A 349 32.52 3.73 16.43
N GLY A 350 32.41 2.42 16.13
CA GLY A 350 31.25 1.59 16.43
C GLY A 350 30.05 1.76 15.51
N LEU A 351 29.98 2.81 14.66
CA LEU A 351 28.82 3.01 13.76
C LEU A 351 28.69 1.90 12.70
N ALA A 352 29.81 1.37 12.21
CA ALA A 352 29.78 0.24 11.27
C ALA A 352 29.24 -1.04 11.93
N ALA A 353 29.60 -1.30 13.20
CA ALA A 353 29.07 -2.42 13.97
C ALA A 353 27.58 -2.25 14.26
N LEU A 354 27.13 -1.04 14.59
CA LEU A 354 25.69 -0.73 14.73
C LEU A 354 24.92 -1.02 13.44
N ARG A 355 25.46 -0.60 12.30
CA ARG A 355 24.87 -0.88 10.98
C ARG A 355 24.76 -2.39 10.75
N GLN A 356 25.78 -3.16 11.08
CA GLN A 356 25.76 -4.61 10.93
C GLN A 356 24.69 -5.27 11.80
N ILE A 357 24.57 -4.88 13.07
CA ILE A 357 23.55 -5.40 13.99
C ILE A 357 22.13 -5.06 13.48
N LEU A 358 21.93 -3.84 12.98
CA LEU A 358 20.65 -3.45 12.39
C LEU A 358 20.35 -4.25 11.12
N SER A 359 21.36 -4.50 10.26
CA SER A 359 21.22 -5.33 9.06
C SER A 359 20.80 -6.75 9.40
N GLU A 360 21.44 -7.37 10.41
CA GLU A 360 21.07 -8.70 10.90
C GLU A 360 19.63 -8.72 11.45
N ARG A 361 19.25 -7.71 12.23
CA ARG A 361 17.90 -7.61 12.79
C ARG A 361 16.84 -7.40 11.70
N VAL A 362 17.12 -6.58 10.69
CA VAL A 362 16.27 -6.40 9.51
C VAL A 362 16.10 -7.72 8.76
N ALA A 363 17.20 -8.46 8.56
CA ALA A 363 17.16 -9.76 7.89
C ALA A 363 16.31 -10.79 8.67
N GLU A 364 16.41 -10.81 10.00
CA GLU A 364 15.57 -11.65 10.87
C GLU A 364 14.07 -11.30 10.72
N LEU A 365 13.72 -10.02 10.81
CA LEU A 365 12.34 -9.54 10.69
C LEU A 365 11.76 -9.77 9.28
N MET A 366 12.62 -9.79 8.27
CA MET A 366 12.23 -10.06 6.87
C MET A 366 12.30 -11.55 6.51
N ALA A 367 12.84 -12.40 7.37
CA ALA A 367 12.87 -13.84 7.16
C ALA A 367 11.46 -14.44 7.26
N GLY A 368 11.10 -15.37 6.38
CA GLY A 368 9.81 -16.04 6.45
C GLY A 368 9.48 -16.92 5.25
N SER A 369 8.22 -17.29 5.09
CA SER A 369 7.75 -18.25 4.10
C SER A 369 7.85 -17.72 2.67
N ALA A 370 7.79 -18.64 1.69
CA ALA A 370 7.71 -18.29 0.26
C ALA A 370 6.33 -17.72 -0.14
N ALA A 371 5.31 -17.87 0.73
CA ALA A 371 3.98 -17.33 0.48
C ALA A 371 4.01 -15.79 0.40
N PRO A 372 3.17 -15.17 -0.46
CA PRO A 372 3.07 -13.72 -0.54
C PRO A 372 2.52 -13.17 0.79
N PRO A 373 3.21 -12.23 1.46
CA PRO A 373 2.78 -11.72 2.76
C PRO A 373 1.62 -10.71 2.62
N LEU A 374 0.88 -10.51 3.72
CA LEU A 374 -0.10 -9.43 3.86
C LEU A 374 0.56 -8.06 3.71
N THR A 375 -0.10 -7.14 3.02
CA THR A 375 0.46 -5.79 2.79
C THR A 375 -0.34 -4.66 3.45
N ARG A 376 -1.58 -4.93 3.87
CA ARG A 376 -2.47 -3.90 4.41
C ARG A 376 -3.32 -4.41 5.57
N ALA A 377 -3.66 -3.51 6.50
CA ALA A 377 -4.51 -3.81 7.65
C ALA A 377 -5.90 -4.37 7.23
N ARG A 378 -6.48 -3.90 6.10
CA ARG A 378 -7.75 -4.45 5.62
C ARG A 378 -7.65 -5.92 5.20
N HIS A 379 -6.50 -6.34 4.64
CA HIS A 379 -6.27 -7.75 4.30
C HIS A 379 -6.25 -8.59 5.57
N ARG A 380 -5.53 -8.11 6.59
CA ARG A 380 -5.47 -8.74 7.91
C ARG A 380 -6.85 -8.87 8.54
N ALA A 381 -7.63 -7.79 8.53
CA ALA A 381 -8.99 -7.79 9.07
C ALA A 381 -9.90 -8.79 8.35
N GLY A 382 -9.87 -8.84 7.02
CA GLY A 382 -10.69 -9.77 6.24
C GLY A 382 -10.28 -11.23 6.42
N ILE A 383 -8.97 -11.54 6.49
CA ILE A 383 -8.51 -12.91 6.80
C ILE A 383 -8.86 -13.29 8.25
N GLN A 384 -8.73 -12.36 9.21
CA GLN A 384 -9.12 -12.60 10.60
C GLN A 384 -10.62 -12.89 10.72
N GLU A 385 -11.47 -12.15 10.01
CA GLU A 385 -12.91 -12.39 9.91
C GLU A 385 -13.17 -13.80 9.33
N ALA A 386 -12.52 -14.17 8.23
CA ALA A 386 -12.65 -15.48 7.62
C ALA A 386 -12.23 -16.62 8.57
N VAL A 387 -11.09 -16.49 9.27
CA VAL A 387 -10.60 -17.47 10.25
C VAL A 387 -11.58 -17.62 11.43
N THR A 388 -12.16 -16.51 11.89
CA THR A 388 -13.14 -16.54 12.98
C THR A 388 -14.40 -17.35 12.59
N HIS A 389 -14.91 -17.13 11.38
CA HIS A 389 -16.02 -17.89 10.86
C HIS A 389 -15.67 -19.36 10.62
N LEU A 390 -14.46 -19.70 10.19
CA LEU A 390 -13.99 -21.09 10.09
C LEU A 390 -13.94 -21.79 11.45
N ASP A 391 -13.52 -21.08 12.52
CA ASP A 391 -13.53 -21.64 13.88
C ASP A 391 -14.94 -21.90 14.39
N HIS A 392 -15.87 -20.96 14.13
CA HIS A 392 -17.29 -21.17 14.44
C HIS A 392 -17.89 -22.34 13.63
N ALA A 393 -17.58 -22.44 12.34
CA ALA A 393 -18.04 -23.55 11.50
C ALA A 393 -17.56 -24.90 12.02
N ARG A 394 -16.31 -24.99 12.45
CA ARG A 394 -15.70 -26.21 13.00
C ARG A 394 -16.34 -26.66 14.31
N THR A 395 -16.78 -25.70 15.13
CA THR A 395 -17.39 -25.96 16.45
C THR A 395 -18.92 -26.02 16.41
N ALA A 396 -19.55 -25.70 15.27
CA ALA A 396 -20.99 -25.70 15.10
C ALA A 396 -21.57 -27.10 15.20
N THR A 397 -22.57 -27.24 16.05
CA THR A 397 -23.30 -28.53 16.30
C THR A 397 -24.34 -28.84 15.21
N TRP A 398 -24.92 -27.76 14.60
CA TRP A 398 -25.99 -27.90 13.61
C TRP A 398 -25.39 -27.69 12.20
N PRO A 399 -25.72 -28.58 11.24
CA PRO A 399 -25.28 -28.48 9.85
C PRO A 399 -25.62 -27.14 9.21
N GLU A 400 -26.79 -26.58 9.45
CA GLU A 400 -27.25 -25.31 8.89
C GLU A 400 -26.36 -24.12 9.42
N LEU A 401 -26.05 -24.14 10.72
CA LEU A 401 -25.22 -23.14 11.33
C LEU A 401 -23.79 -23.21 10.75
N ARG A 402 -23.25 -24.41 10.58
CA ARG A 402 -21.96 -24.63 9.93
C ARG A 402 -21.96 -24.08 8.50
N GLY A 403 -23.03 -24.35 7.73
CA GLY A 403 -23.17 -23.83 6.37
C GLY A 403 -23.19 -22.31 6.31
N GLU A 404 -23.87 -21.66 7.25
CA GLU A 404 -23.91 -20.19 7.31
C GLU A 404 -22.53 -19.58 7.66
N GLU A 405 -21.82 -20.14 8.62
CA GLU A 405 -20.47 -19.69 8.97
C GLU A 405 -19.48 -19.87 7.80
N LEU A 406 -19.60 -20.95 7.02
CA LEU A 406 -18.82 -21.16 5.82
C LEU A 406 -19.12 -20.10 4.74
N ARG A 407 -20.40 -19.71 4.55
CA ARG A 407 -20.79 -18.64 3.64
C ARG A 407 -20.20 -17.29 4.07
N LEU A 408 -20.24 -16.98 5.37
CA LEU A 408 -19.66 -15.75 5.93
C LEU A 408 -18.14 -15.70 5.75
N SER A 409 -17.44 -16.81 5.99
CA SER A 409 -16.01 -16.91 5.71
C SER A 409 -15.68 -16.67 4.23
N MET A 410 -16.47 -17.27 3.32
CA MET A 410 -16.28 -17.07 1.88
C MET A 410 -16.57 -15.62 1.46
N LEU A 411 -17.57 -14.97 2.07
CA LEU A 411 -17.87 -13.56 1.85
C LEU A 411 -16.72 -12.66 2.27
N ALA A 412 -16.11 -12.92 3.44
CA ALA A 412 -14.94 -12.18 3.92
C ALA A 412 -13.76 -12.28 2.94
N LEU A 413 -13.47 -13.47 2.40
CA LEU A 413 -12.45 -13.65 1.36
C LEU A 413 -12.83 -12.94 0.04
N GLY A 414 -14.09 -12.98 -0.35
CA GLY A 414 -14.60 -12.33 -1.57
C GLY A 414 -14.44 -10.81 -1.55
N ARG A 415 -14.60 -10.18 -0.38
CA ARG A 415 -14.38 -8.74 -0.18
C ARG A 415 -12.91 -8.34 -0.37
N LEU A 416 -11.96 -9.23 -0.09
CA LEU A 416 -10.53 -8.94 -0.26
C LEU A 416 -10.16 -8.73 -1.72
N THR A 417 -10.67 -9.58 -2.60
CA THR A 417 -10.41 -9.54 -4.05
C THR A 417 -11.35 -8.61 -4.81
N GLY A 418 -12.40 -8.11 -4.16
CA GLY A 418 -13.39 -7.22 -4.79
C GLY A 418 -14.47 -7.94 -5.59
N ARG A 419 -14.71 -9.23 -5.31
CA ARG A 419 -15.75 -10.02 -5.99
C ARG A 419 -17.14 -9.86 -5.39
N VAL A 420 -17.23 -9.35 -4.18
CA VAL A 420 -18.49 -9.20 -3.42
C VAL A 420 -18.48 -7.87 -2.67
N ASP A 421 -19.61 -7.13 -2.80
CA ASP A 421 -20.01 -5.95 -1.99
C ASP A 421 -18.87 -4.94 -1.69
N VAL A 422 -18.41 -4.25 -2.74
CA VAL A 422 -17.21 -3.42 -2.63
C VAL A 422 -17.44 -1.92 -2.84
N GLU A 423 -18.66 -1.44 -3.11
CA GLU A 423 -18.90 -0.03 -3.50
C GLU A 423 -18.37 0.96 -2.46
N SER A 424 -18.70 0.77 -1.18
CA SER A 424 -18.20 1.63 -0.09
C SER A 424 -16.68 1.52 0.12
N LEU A 425 -16.11 0.37 -0.23
CA LEU A 425 -14.67 0.12 -0.10
C LEU A 425 -13.88 0.76 -1.25
N LEU A 426 -14.47 0.82 -2.45
CA LEU A 426 -13.84 1.43 -3.62
C LEU A 426 -13.53 2.91 -3.37
N ASP A 427 -14.45 3.67 -2.81
CA ASP A 427 -14.25 5.09 -2.53
C ASP A 427 -13.10 5.33 -1.55
N ALA A 428 -13.01 4.52 -0.49
CA ALA A 428 -11.93 4.62 0.51
C ALA A 428 -10.56 4.23 -0.06
N ILE A 429 -10.50 3.24 -0.94
CA ILE A 429 -9.25 2.77 -1.56
C ILE A 429 -8.78 3.79 -2.61
N PHE A 430 -9.65 4.16 -3.55
CA PHE A 430 -9.25 4.99 -4.69
C PHE A 430 -9.08 6.47 -4.34
N GLY A 431 -9.74 6.96 -3.29
CA GLY A 431 -9.52 8.33 -2.78
C GLY A 431 -8.07 8.60 -2.33
N GLN A 432 -7.27 7.56 -2.08
CA GLN A 432 -5.85 7.68 -1.72
C GLN A 432 -4.91 7.67 -2.93
N PHE A 433 -5.42 7.42 -4.14
CA PHE A 433 -4.62 7.36 -5.35
C PHE A 433 -4.30 8.74 -5.91
N CYS A 434 -3.23 8.82 -6.68
CA CYS A 434 -2.93 10.02 -7.46
C CYS A 434 -3.94 10.22 -8.59
N ILE A 435 -4.21 11.49 -8.94
CA ILE A 435 -4.96 11.86 -10.15
C ILE A 435 -4.15 11.39 -11.37
N GLY A 436 -4.81 10.72 -12.33
CA GLY A 436 -4.15 10.18 -13.52
C GLY A 436 -3.87 8.67 -13.46
N LYS A 437 -4.29 8.04 -12.37
CA LYS A 437 -4.27 6.58 -12.17
C LYS A 437 -5.64 6.01 -11.94
#